data_13d9e92815f891ba51f155b271d954d3
#
_entry.id   13d9e92815f891ba51f155b271d954d3
#
_cell.length_a   1.000
_cell.length_b   1.000
_cell.length_c   1.000
_cell.angle_alpha   90.00
_cell.angle_beta   90.00
_cell.angle_gamma   90.00
#
_symmetry.space_group_name_H-M   'P 1'
#
loop_
_entity.id
_entity.type
_entity.pdbx_description
1 polymer ?
#
loop_
_entity_poly.entity_id
_entity_poly.type
_entity_poly.pdbx_seq_one_letter_code
_entity_poly.pdbx_strand_id
1 'polypeptide(L)'
;GCGGGDKKDDKKPAAQKFINIATGGTSGTYFPLGGALADILNKNIPGTNASAQSTGASVANVNLLSQGKVEIAFIQNDIAYYAANGTEMFKGKQVAGLQGLATLYPETVQIVTLKKSGIKSVADFKGKRIAVGAAGSGTEANARQIMEAYGIKYDDIKVQYLSFGEAASALKDGNVDAAFVTAGHPTAAIQDIATQNDVVLVPVDADKADALIKKYPFYTKLVIKAGTYPKQDADVTAVAVKCMLAVTDKMDENTAYAIAKALYGNLDRMKSAHSAANAISK
;
A
#
# COMPACT_ATOMS: atom_id res chain seq x y z
N GLY A 1 -5.70 40.59 47.99
CA GLY A 1 -4.74 39.71 47.43
C GLY A 1 -5.36 38.56 46.69
N CYS A 2 -5.81 38.77 45.47
CA CYS A 2 -6.42 37.74 44.68
C CYS A 2 -5.73 37.63 43.34
N GLY A 3 -4.56 37.08 43.34
CA GLY A 3 -3.80 36.94 42.11
C GLY A 3 -3.38 35.53 41.76
N GLY A 4 -4.25 34.55 42.04
CA GLY A 4 -3.86 33.14 41.82
C GLY A 4 -4.65 32.35 40.79
N GLY A 5 -5.66 32.96 40.19
CA GLY A 5 -6.58 32.19 39.29
C GLY A 5 -6.08 32.04 37.85
N ASP A 6 -5.37 32.98 37.34
CA ASP A 6 -5.05 33.05 35.92
C ASP A 6 -3.92 32.11 35.51
N LYS A 7 -3.05 31.73 36.47
CA LYS A 7 -1.92 30.82 36.18
C LYS A 7 -2.32 29.35 36.04
N LYS A 8 -3.55 28.99 36.45
CA LYS A 8 -4.04 27.61 36.28
C LYS A 8 -4.57 27.34 34.89
N ASP A 9 -4.96 28.38 34.16
CA ASP A 9 -5.45 28.23 32.79
C ASP A 9 -4.29 27.91 31.83
N ASP A 10 -3.05 28.32 32.18
CA ASP A 10 -1.84 27.99 31.42
C ASP A 10 -1.46 26.49 31.53
N LYS A 11 -2.10 25.77 32.45
CA LYS A 11 -1.86 24.32 32.68
C LYS A 11 -2.96 23.42 32.14
N LYS A 12 -3.91 23.95 31.40
CA LYS A 12 -4.87 23.12 30.72
C LYS A 12 -4.12 22.28 29.69
N PRO A 13 -4.37 20.95 29.62
CA PRO A 13 -3.79 20.14 28.56
C PRO A 13 -4.11 20.79 27.23
N ALA A 14 -3.12 20.92 26.37
CA ALA A 14 -3.36 21.33 24.99
C ALA A 14 -4.43 20.39 24.41
N ALA A 15 -5.36 20.95 23.64
CA ALA A 15 -6.37 20.15 22.97
C ALA A 15 -5.68 18.98 22.25
N GLN A 16 -6.20 17.77 22.43
CA GLN A 16 -5.68 16.59 21.76
C GLN A 16 -5.73 16.77 20.25
N LYS A 17 -4.61 16.52 19.59
CA LYS A 17 -4.52 16.53 18.14
C LYS A 17 -4.79 15.12 17.64
N PHE A 18 -5.86 14.94 16.92
CA PHE A 18 -6.18 13.66 16.31
C PHE A 18 -5.44 13.52 14.98
N ILE A 19 -4.71 12.43 14.83
CA ILE A 19 -4.00 12.10 13.60
C ILE A 19 -4.51 10.76 13.13
N ASN A 20 -5.36 10.79 12.11
CA ASN A 20 -5.91 9.58 11.49
C ASN A 20 -4.99 9.18 10.34
N ILE A 21 -4.58 7.91 10.33
CA ILE A 21 -3.65 7.36 9.35
C ILE A 21 -4.42 6.39 8.47
N ALA A 22 -4.61 6.72 7.19
CA ALA A 22 -5.26 5.83 6.24
C ALA A 22 -4.26 4.78 5.77
N THR A 23 -4.69 3.53 5.75
CA THR A 23 -3.85 2.38 5.41
C THR A 23 -4.44 1.59 4.24
N GLY A 24 -4.88 0.37 4.45
CA GLY A 24 -5.45 -0.52 3.45
C GLY A 24 -6.20 -1.64 4.12
N GLY A 25 -6.33 -2.77 3.46
CA GLY A 25 -6.94 -3.96 4.06
C GLY A 25 -6.06 -4.53 5.17
N THR A 26 -6.68 -5.17 6.16
CA THR A 26 -5.97 -5.70 7.34
C THR A 26 -4.98 -6.82 7.01
N SER A 27 -5.13 -7.46 5.85
CA SER A 27 -4.22 -8.53 5.37
C SER A 27 -3.09 -8.03 4.49
N GLY A 28 -2.95 -6.72 4.31
CA GLY A 28 -1.86 -6.07 3.59
C GLY A 28 -0.75 -5.58 4.52
N THR A 29 0.19 -4.85 3.94
CA THR A 29 1.36 -4.33 4.66
C THR A 29 1.12 -2.95 5.29
N TYR A 30 0.27 -2.13 4.69
CA TYR A 30 -0.02 -0.79 5.21
C TYR A 30 -0.61 -0.81 6.62
N PHE A 31 -1.53 -1.73 6.89
CA PHE A 31 -2.25 -1.73 8.16
C PHE A 31 -1.33 -1.94 9.37
N PRO A 32 -0.48 -2.98 9.42
CA PRO A 32 0.44 -3.14 10.54
C PRO A 32 1.46 -2.00 10.67
N LEU A 33 1.94 -1.46 9.57
CA LEU A 33 2.86 -0.32 9.60
C LEU A 33 2.16 0.96 10.05
N GLY A 34 0.91 1.16 9.67
CA GLY A 34 0.09 2.27 10.16
C GLY A 34 -0.14 2.20 11.66
N GLY A 35 -0.38 0.98 12.18
CA GLY A 35 -0.49 0.77 13.62
C GLY A 35 0.80 1.10 14.37
N ALA A 36 1.95 0.70 13.80
CA ALA A 36 3.25 1.04 14.36
C ALA A 36 3.50 2.54 14.34
N LEU A 37 3.17 3.21 13.22
CA LEU A 37 3.32 4.66 13.12
C LEU A 37 2.44 5.37 14.15
N ALA A 38 1.19 4.95 14.30
CA ALA A 38 0.30 5.52 15.31
C ALA A 38 0.91 5.41 16.71
N ASP A 39 1.45 4.25 17.05
CA ASP A 39 2.12 4.02 18.34
C ASP A 39 3.31 4.94 18.52
N ILE A 40 4.15 5.09 17.50
CA ILE A 40 5.31 6.00 17.51
C ILE A 40 4.87 7.45 17.78
N LEU A 41 3.85 7.90 17.05
CA LEU A 41 3.37 9.28 17.18
C LEU A 41 2.78 9.53 18.57
N ASN A 42 2.02 8.58 19.09
CA ASN A 42 1.41 8.70 20.43
C ASN A 42 2.46 8.76 21.53
N LYS A 43 3.58 8.04 21.38
CA LYS A 43 4.64 7.99 22.39
C LYS A 43 5.60 9.17 22.29
N ASN A 44 5.78 9.76 21.13
CA ASN A 44 6.87 10.72 20.89
C ASN A 44 6.39 12.14 20.66
N ILE A 45 5.12 12.38 20.38
CA ILE A 45 4.58 13.72 20.17
C ILE A 45 3.50 13.97 21.22
N PRO A 46 3.82 14.81 22.24
CA PRO A 46 2.84 15.11 23.30
C PRO A 46 1.53 15.68 22.74
N GLY A 47 0.42 15.27 23.33
CA GLY A 47 -0.91 15.74 22.93
C GLY A 47 -1.46 15.11 21.67
N THR A 48 -0.81 14.09 21.14
CA THR A 48 -1.26 13.40 19.93
C THR A 48 -2.11 12.19 20.27
N ASN A 49 -3.20 12.03 19.52
CA ASN A 49 -4.02 10.83 19.51
C ASN A 49 -4.08 10.31 18.07
N ALA A 50 -3.13 9.45 17.73
CA ALA A 50 -3.02 8.86 16.40
C ALA A 50 -3.65 7.47 16.36
N SER A 51 -4.32 7.16 15.26
CA SER A 51 -4.91 5.84 15.03
C SER A 51 -4.83 5.48 13.54
N ALA A 52 -4.63 4.19 13.28
CA ALA A 52 -4.63 3.65 11.93
C ALA A 52 -6.04 3.21 11.54
N GLN A 53 -6.41 3.47 10.29
CA GLN A 53 -7.72 3.10 9.73
C GLN A 53 -7.52 2.19 8.54
N SER A 54 -8.29 1.11 8.49
CA SER A 54 -8.37 0.25 7.32
C SER A 54 -9.22 0.94 6.24
N THR A 55 -8.75 0.90 4.99
CA THR A 55 -9.37 1.58 3.86
C THR A 55 -9.30 0.73 2.59
N GLY A 56 -9.81 1.26 1.49
CA GLY A 56 -9.64 0.68 0.16
C GLY A 56 -8.26 0.92 -0.46
N ALA A 57 -7.30 1.43 0.28
CA ALA A 57 -5.90 1.71 -0.08
C ALA A 57 -5.69 2.99 -0.92
N SER A 58 -4.71 3.02 -1.82
CA SER A 58 -4.08 4.26 -2.30
C SER A 58 -5.02 5.31 -2.89
N VAL A 59 -5.93 4.94 -3.79
CA VAL A 59 -6.85 5.91 -4.42
C VAL A 59 -7.85 6.42 -3.38
N ALA A 60 -8.40 5.51 -2.59
CA ALA A 60 -9.30 5.86 -1.49
C ALA A 60 -8.60 6.79 -0.49
N ASN A 61 -7.33 6.51 -0.19
CA ASN A 61 -6.53 7.29 0.76
C ASN A 61 -6.27 8.72 0.27
N VAL A 62 -5.98 8.89 -1.01
CA VAL A 62 -5.84 10.23 -1.61
C VAL A 62 -7.14 11.01 -1.46
N ASN A 63 -8.27 10.37 -1.71
CA ASN A 63 -9.58 11.02 -1.56
C ASN A 63 -9.86 11.42 -0.11
N LEU A 64 -9.49 10.56 0.85
CA LEU A 64 -9.64 10.87 2.27
C LEU A 64 -8.77 12.07 2.68
N LEU A 65 -7.53 12.12 2.21
CA LEU A 65 -6.64 13.27 2.42
C LEU A 65 -7.24 14.55 1.84
N SER A 66 -7.70 14.48 0.59
CA SER A 66 -8.29 15.62 -0.13
C SER A 66 -9.52 16.18 0.58
N GLN A 67 -10.29 15.30 1.22
CA GLN A 67 -11.51 15.68 1.95
C GLN A 67 -11.21 16.11 3.40
N GLY A 68 -9.98 16.04 3.84
CA GLY A 68 -9.61 16.37 5.22
C GLY A 68 -10.07 15.34 6.26
N LYS A 69 -10.38 14.11 5.83
CA LYS A 69 -10.87 13.05 6.73
C LYS A 69 -9.75 12.29 7.42
N VAL A 70 -8.55 12.34 6.87
CA VAL A 70 -7.34 11.79 7.48
C VAL A 70 -6.20 12.80 7.33
N GLU A 71 -5.20 12.72 8.18
CA GLU A 71 -4.05 13.61 8.18
C GLU A 71 -2.84 13.01 7.50
N ILE A 72 -2.69 11.68 7.56
CA ILE A 72 -1.59 10.94 6.95
C ILE A 72 -2.17 9.77 6.17
N ALA A 73 -1.55 9.42 5.05
CA ALA A 73 -1.94 8.23 4.30
C ALA A 73 -0.73 7.48 3.77
N PHE A 74 -0.83 6.15 3.77
CA PHE A 74 0.04 5.27 3.01
C PHE A 74 -0.49 5.23 1.58
N ILE A 75 0.33 5.57 0.61
CA ILE A 75 -0.04 5.53 -0.81
C ILE A 75 1.12 5.03 -1.67
N GLN A 76 0.80 4.50 -2.84
CA GLN A 76 1.80 4.19 -3.85
C GLN A 76 2.25 5.47 -4.53
N ASN A 77 3.53 5.56 -4.88
CA ASN A 77 4.09 6.76 -5.52
C ASN A 77 3.50 7.05 -6.90
N ASP A 78 3.13 6.01 -7.66
CA ASP A 78 2.45 6.16 -8.94
C ASP A 78 1.08 6.82 -8.76
N ILE A 79 0.31 6.36 -7.78
CA ILE A 79 -1.01 6.93 -7.48
C ILE A 79 -0.88 8.39 -7.00
N ALA A 80 0.13 8.69 -6.19
CA ALA A 80 0.41 10.06 -5.76
C ALA A 80 0.68 10.98 -6.95
N TYR A 81 1.45 10.51 -7.93
CA TYR A 81 1.75 11.27 -9.13
C TYR A 81 0.48 11.52 -9.97
N TYR A 82 -0.35 10.49 -10.17
CA TYR A 82 -1.60 10.64 -10.91
C TYR A 82 -2.53 11.65 -10.24
N ALA A 83 -2.61 11.61 -8.93
CA ALA A 83 -3.44 12.54 -8.15
C ALA A 83 -2.93 13.98 -8.26
N ALA A 84 -1.63 14.19 -8.10
CA ALA A 84 -1.02 15.51 -8.15
C ALA A 84 -1.12 16.14 -9.55
N ASN A 85 -1.14 15.34 -10.59
CA ASN A 85 -1.17 15.81 -11.98
C ASN A 85 -2.54 15.70 -12.64
N GLY A 86 -3.54 15.13 -11.98
CA GLY A 86 -4.88 14.99 -12.54
C GLY A 86 -4.93 14.06 -13.75
N THR A 87 -4.19 12.95 -13.69
CA THR A 87 -4.11 11.96 -14.78
C THR A 87 -4.64 10.61 -14.32
N GLU A 88 -4.78 9.67 -15.25
CA GLU A 88 -5.33 8.33 -15.02
C GLU A 88 -6.68 8.41 -14.30
N MET A 89 -6.84 7.71 -13.17
CA MET A 89 -8.09 7.72 -12.40
C MET A 89 -8.41 9.08 -11.76
N PHE A 90 -7.48 10.04 -11.79
CA PHE A 90 -7.68 11.41 -11.27
C PHE A 90 -7.91 12.43 -12.37
N LYS A 91 -8.17 12.01 -13.60
CA LYS A 91 -8.49 12.91 -14.71
C LYS A 91 -9.69 13.77 -14.36
N GLY A 92 -9.49 15.10 -14.39
CA GLY A 92 -10.52 16.05 -13.97
C GLY A 92 -10.68 16.19 -12.46
N LYS A 93 -9.84 15.52 -11.67
CA LYS A 93 -9.91 15.50 -10.21
C LYS A 93 -8.53 15.67 -9.58
N GLN A 94 -7.72 16.57 -10.13
CA GLN A 94 -6.40 16.87 -9.60
C GLN A 94 -6.46 17.22 -8.12
N VAL A 95 -5.56 16.63 -7.34
CA VAL A 95 -5.42 16.92 -5.91
C VAL A 95 -4.22 17.85 -5.74
N ALA A 96 -4.48 19.16 -5.79
CA ALA A 96 -3.47 20.16 -5.50
C ALA A 96 -3.11 20.08 -4.00
N GLY A 97 -1.85 20.30 -3.67
CA GLY A 97 -1.41 20.31 -2.28
C GLY A 97 -1.08 18.95 -1.69
N LEU A 98 -1.17 17.87 -2.47
CA LEU A 98 -0.68 16.57 -2.01
C LEU A 98 0.85 16.62 -1.89
N GLN A 99 1.38 16.21 -0.75
CA GLN A 99 2.80 16.26 -0.44
C GLN A 99 3.31 14.93 0.10
N GLY A 100 4.49 14.51 -0.36
CA GLY A 100 5.19 13.38 0.20
C GLY A 100 5.90 13.75 1.50
N LEU A 101 5.68 12.95 2.53
CA LEU A 101 6.37 13.10 3.81
C LEU A 101 7.61 12.21 3.90
N ALA A 102 7.52 11.00 3.38
CA ALA A 102 8.60 10.01 3.39
C ALA A 102 8.34 8.96 2.31
N THR A 103 9.42 8.45 1.71
CA THR A 103 9.40 7.24 0.89
C THR A 103 9.85 6.08 1.76
N LEU A 104 9.10 4.98 1.80
CA LEU A 104 9.29 3.94 2.79
C LEU A 104 9.97 2.68 2.24
N TYR A 105 9.31 1.96 1.34
CA TYR A 105 9.83 0.65 0.87
C TYR A 105 9.27 0.32 -0.51
N PRO A 106 9.90 -0.61 -1.25
CA PRO A 106 9.33 -1.11 -2.49
C PRO A 106 8.04 -1.90 -2.25
N GLU A 107 7.00 -1.59 -3.02
CA GLU A 107 5.77 -2.37 -3.05
C GLU A 107 5.79 -3.27 -4.27
N THR A 108 6.00 -4.54 -4.03
CA THR A 108 6.09 -5.53 -5.08
C THR A 108 4.71 -5.92 -5.58
N VAL A 109 4.51 -5.90 -6.89
CA VAL A 109 3.30 -6.45 -7.48
C VAL A 109 3.46 -7.96 -7.54
N GLN A 110 2.80 -8.64 -6.63
CA GLN A 110 2.83 -10.08 -6.51
C GLN A 110 1.59 -10.64 -7.20
N ILE A 111 1.80 -11.57 -8.12
CA ILE A 111 0.72 -12.19 -8.87
C ILE A 111 0.66 -13.63 -8.41
N VAL A 112 -0.43 -14.01 -7.75
CA VAL A 112 -0.53 -15.29 -7.06
C VAL A 112 -1.65 -16.16 -7.65
N THR A 113 -1.34 -17.44 -7.84
CA THR A 113 -2.31 -18.46 -8.23
C THR A 113 -2.02 -19.74 -7.46
N LEU A 114 -2.92 -20.72 -7.57
CA LEU A 114 -2.68 -22.05 -7.04
C LEU A 114 -2.06 -22.94 -8.12
N LYS A 115 -1.17 -23.83 -7.72
CA LYS A 115 -0.52 -24.77 -8.64
C LYS A 115 -1.53 -25.53 -9.48
N LYS A 116 -2.66 -25.93 -8.91
CA LYS A 116 -3.71 -26.68 -9.59
C LYS A 116 -4.39 -25.90 -10.73
N SER A 117 -4.27 -24.56 -10.76
CA SER A 117 -4.85 -23.77 -11.84
C SER A 117 -4.14 -23.97 -13.18
N GLY A 118 -2.89 -24.41 -13.16
CA GLY A 118 -2.07 -24.55 -14.35
C GLY A 118 -1.58 -23.24 -14.93
N ILE A 119 -1.90 -22.10 -14.33
CA ILE A 119 -1.46 -20.77 -14.79
C ILE A 119 0.03 -20.63 -14.53
N LYS A 120 0.79 -20.28 -15.56
CA LYS A 120 2.25 -20.07 -15.49
C LYS A 120 2.66 -18.68 -15.93
N SER A 121 1.79 -17.94 -16.59
CA SER A 121 2.06 -16.61 -17.14
C SER A 121 0.81 -15.76 -17.09
N VAL A 122 1.00 -14.44 -17.05
CA VAL A 122 -0.10 -13.50 -17.21
C VAL A 122 -0.80 -13.70 -18.57
N ALA A 123 -0.07 -14.18 -19.57
CA ALA A 123 -0.66 -14.52 -20.89
C ALA A 123 -1.78 -15.57 -20.79
N ASP A 124 -1.81 -16.36 -19.72
CA ASP A 124 -2.84 -17.39 -19.49
C ASP A 124 -4.12 -16.82 -18.88
N PHE A 125 -4.21 -15.51 -18.63
CA PHE A 125 -5.31 -14.90 -17.88
C PHE A 125 -6.61 -14.75 -18.68
N LYS A 126 -6.57 -14.82 -20.02
CA LYS A 126 -7.77 -14.67 -20.85
C LYS A 126 -8.83 -15.69 -20.45
N GLY A 127 -10.05 -15.21 -20.23
CA GLY A 127 -11.18 -16.04 -19.80
C GLY A 127 -11.16 -16.45 -18.34
N LYS A 128 -10.15 -16.06 -17.57
CA LYS A 128 -10.01 -16.44 -16.16
C LYS A 128 -10.63 -15.41 -15.23
N ARG A 129 -10.91 -15.84 -14.00
CA ARG A 129 -11.43 -15.00 -12.92
C ARG A 129 -10.24 -14.41 -12.18
N ILE A 130 -10.06 -13.10 -12.28
CA ILE A 130 -8.88 -12.40 -11.76
C ILE A 130 -9.31 -11.39 -10.72
N ALA A 131 -8.76 -11.52 -9.50
CA ALA A 131 -8.89 -10.50 -8.46
C ALA A 131 -7.84 -9.43 -8.70
N VAL A 132 -8.29 -8.21 -8.95
CA VAL A 132 -7.42 -7.09 -9.38
C VAL A 132 -7.14 -6.09 -8.26
N GLY A 133 -7.47 -6.45 -7.01
CA GLY A 133 -7.38 -5.56 -5.87
C GLY A 133 -8.71 -4.91 -5.56
N ALA A 134 -8.79 -4.29 -4.39
CA ALA A 134 -10.01 -3.62 -3.96
C ALA A 134 -10.34 -2.44 -4.87
N ALA A 135 -11.61 -2.11 -4.98
CA ALA A 135 -12.02 -0.88 -5.62
C ALA A 135 -11.37 0.31 -4.87
N GLY A 136 -10.76 1.24 -5.62
CA GLY A 136 -10.04 2.36 -5.01
C GLY A 136 -8.64 2.03 -4.52
N SER A 137 -8.07 0.88 -4.91
CA SER A 137 -6.69 0.50 -4.59
C SER A 137 -5.72 0.87 -5.71
N GLY A 138 -4.44 1.04 -5.35
CA GLY A 138 -3.37 1.17 -6.34
C GLY A 138 -3.07 -0.14 -7.04
N THR A 139 -3.32 -1.27 -6.38
CA THR A 139 -3.18 -2.60 -6.95
C THR A 139 -3.99 -2.76 -8.23
N GLU A 140 -5.21 -2.21 -8.26
CA GLU A 140 -6.07 -2.30 -9.44
C GLU A 140 -5.45 -1.61 -10.66
N ALA A 141 -4.86 -0.43 -10.46
CA ALA A 141 -4.13 0.25 -11.53
C ALA A 141 -2.95 -0.58 -12.03
N ASN A 142 -2.18 -1.17 -11.11
CA ASN A 142 -1.04 -2.02 -11.45
C ASN A 142 -1.49 -3.27 -12.23
N ALA A 143 -2.55 -3.91 -11.80
CA ALA A 143 -3.11 -5.09 -12.47
C ALA A 143 -3.49 -4.77 -13.92
N ARG A 144 -4.20 -3.66 -14.11
CA ARG A 144 -4.64 -3.21 -15.43
C ARG A 144 -3.45 -2.93 -16.34
N GLN A 145 -2.46 -2.22 -15.81
CA GLN A 145 -1.25 -1.83 -16.58
C GLN A 145 -0.37 -3.04 -16.93
N ILE A 146 -0.20 -3.99 -16.02
CA ILE A 146 0.57 -5.22 -16.30
C ILE A 146 -0.15 -6.06 -17.37
N MET A 147 -1.46 -6.27 -17.22
CA MET A 147 -2.23 -7.01 -18.23
C MET A 147 -2.19 -6.31 -19.59
N GLU A 148 -2.23 -4.98 -19.61
CA GLU A 148 -2.08 -4.20 -20.84
C GLU A 148 -0.76 -4.53 -21.55
N ALA A 149 0.34 -4.69 -20.81
CA ALA A 149 1.63 -5.06 -21.39
C ALA A 149 1.59 -6.45 -22.06
N TYR A 150 0.67 -7.31 -21.64
CA TYR A 150 0.42 -8.61 -22.26
C TYR A 150 -0.71 -8.60 -23.30
N GLY A 151 -1.22 -7.41 -23.64
CA GLY A 151 -2.32 -7.27 -24.60
C GLY A 151 -3.68 -7.75 -24.06
N ILE A 152 -3.85 -7.79 -22.75
CA ILE A 152 -5.08 -8.25 -22.11
C ILE A 152 -5.83 -7.05 -21.54
N LYS A 153 -7.11 -6.93 -21.91
CA LYS A 153 -8.04 -5.91 -21.39
C LYS A 153 -9.00 -6.58 -20.39
N TYR A 154 -9.67 -5.78 -19.60
CA TYR A 154 -10.66 -6.28 -18.64
C TYR A 154 -11.81 -7.07 -19.31
N ASP A 155 -12.17 -6.72 -20.54
CA ASP A 155 -13.16 -7.48 -21.30
C ASP A 155 -12.70 -8.90 -21.61
N ASP A 156 -11.41 -9.18 -21.57
CA ASP A 156 -10.84 -10.50 -21.84
C ASP A 156 -10.83 -11.42 -20.62
N ILE A 157 -11.16 -10.89 -19.45
CA ILE A 157 -11.12 -11.64 -18.17
C ILE A 157 -12.43 -11.42 -17.39
N LYS A 158 -12.59 -12.19 -16.33
CA LYS A 158 -13.68 -12.01 -15.36
C LYS A 158 -13.10 -11.26 -14.17
N VAL A 159 -13.26 -9.92 -14.15
CA VAL A 159 -12.68 -9.04 -13.14
C VAL A 159 -13.43 -9.17 -11.82
N GLN A 160 -12.68 -9.27 -10.72
CA GLN A 160 -13.26 -9.18 -9.38
C GLN A 160 -12.46 -8.17 -8.56
N TYR A 161 -13.17 -7.23 -7.95
CA TYR A 161 -12.58 -6.20 -7.09
C TYR A 161 -12.64 -6.68 -5.65
N LEU A 162 -11.52 -7.19 -5.14
CA LEU A 162 -11.42 -7.81 -3.82
C LEU A 162 -10.24 -7.25 -3.05
N SER A 163 -10.40 -7.08 -1.74
CA SER A 163 -9.26 -6.81 -0.85
C SER A 163 -8.33 -8.02 -0.85
N PHE A 164 -7.11 -7.87 -0.34
CA PHE A 164 -6.15 -8.98 -0.30
C PHE A 164 -6.67 -10.16 0.50
N GLY A 165 -7.32 -9.90 1.63
CA GLY A 165 -7.93 -10.97 2.45
C GLY A 165 -9.08 -11.68 1.75
N GLU A 166 -9.94 -10.92 1.09
CA GLU A 166 -11.04 -11.48 0.29
C GLU A 166 -10.51 -12.28 -0.89
N ALA A 167 -9.46 -11.78 -1.57
CA ALA A 167 -8.82 -12.50 -2.68
C ALA A 167 -8.19 -13.81 -2.20
N ALA A 168 -7.54 -13.80 -1.03
CA ALA A 168 -6.97 -15.00 -0.43
C ALA A 168 -8.04 -16.05 -0.18
N SER A 169 -9.16 -15.67 0.41
CA SER A 169 -10.29 -16.57 0.63
C SER A 169 -10.86 -17.10 -0.68
N ALA A 170 -11.02 -16.22 -1.67
CA ALA A 170 -11.55 -16.61 -2.99
C ALA A 170 -10.63 -17.60 -3.72
N LEU A 171 -9.30 -17.43 -3.61
CA LEU A 171 -8.35 -18.40 -4.17
C LEU A 171 -8.46 -19.76 -3.47
N LYS A 172 -8.50 -19.77 -2.14
CA LYS A 172 -8.63 -21.01 -1.36
C LYS A 172 -9.93 -21.75 -1.68
N ASP A 173 -11.01 -21.01 -1.88
CA ASP A 173 -12.34 -21.56 -2.16
C ASP A 173 -12.56 -21.91 -3.65
N GLY A 174 -11.60 -21.59 -4.53
CA GLY A 174 -11.72 -21.83 -5.95
C GLY A 174 -12.64 -20.86 -6.69
N ASN A 175 -12.90 -19.69 -6.13
CA ASN A 175 -13.78 -18.67 -6.70
C ASN A 175 -13.07 -17.65 -7.60
N VAL A 176 -11.75 -17.58 -7.51
CA VAL A 176 -10.89 -16.85 -8.47
C VAL A 176 -9.73 -17.73 -8.86
N ASP A 177 -9.15 -17.44 -10.02
CA ASP A 177 -8.05 -18.24 -10.58
C ASP A 177 -6.68 -17.62 -10.26
N ALA A 178 -6.60 -16.31 -10.17
CA ALA A 178 -5.37 -15.58 -9.79
C ALA A 178 -5.72 -14.25 -9.16
N ALA A 179 -4.75 -13.68 -8.46
CA ALA A 179 -4.92 -12.40 -7.76
C ALA A 179 -3.65 -11.54 -7.87
N PHE A 180 -3.85 -10.23 -7.97
CA PHE A 180 -2.79 -9.23 -7.88
C PHE A 180 -2.73 -8.68 -6.45
N VAL A 181 -1.53 -8.61 -5.89
CA VAL A 181 -1.26 -8.08 -4.55
C VAL A 181 -0.06 -7.15 -4.63
N THR A 182 -0.28 -5.85 -4.60
CA THR A 182 0.78 -4.86 -4.52
C THR A 182 1.03 -4.50 -3.07
N ALA A 183 2.14 -4.97 -2.52
CA ALA A 183 2.46 -4.78 -1.10
C ALA A 183 3.92 -5.09 -0.83
N GLY A 184 4.42 -4.63 0.32
CA GLY A 184 5.69 -5.13 0.84
C GLY A 184 5.60 -6.62 1.13
N HIS A 185 6.56 -7.39 0.63
CA HIS A 185 6.56 -8.84 0.86
C HIS A 185 7.49 -9.20 2.04
N PRO A 186 7.24 -10.29 2.77
CA PRO A 186 6.09 -11.19 2.60
C PRO A 186 4.79 -10.53 3.03
N THR A 187 3.72 -10.81 2.28
CA THR A 187 2.40 -10.27 2.56
C THR A 187 1.54 -11.31 3.28
N ALA A 188 0.87 -10.89 4.35
CA ALA A 188 0.09 -11.80 5.20
C ALA A 188 -0.96 -12.59 4.40
N ALA A 189 -1.65 -11.95 3.47
CA ALA A 189 -2.66 -12.62 2.64
C ALA A 189 -2.07 -13.78 1.84
N ILE A 190 -0.86 -13.61 1.26
CA ILE A 190 -0.21 -14.68 0.48
C ILE A 190 0.31 -15.77 1.41
N GLN A 191 0.87 -15.41 2.57
CA GLN A 191 1.29 -16.39 3.57
C GLN A 191 0.12 -17.26 4.03
N ASP A 192 -1.05 -16.67 4.22
CA ASP A 192 -2.26 -17.39 4.60
C ASP A 192 -2.65 -18.44 3.56
N ILE A 193 -2.60 -18.09 2.27
CA ILE A 193 -2.87 -19.04 1.20
C ILE A 193 -1.82 -20.16 1.20
N ALA A 194 -0.55 -19.79 1.32
CA ALA A 194 0.59 -20.69 1.16
C ALA A 194 0.73 -21.70 2.32
N THR A 195 0.16 -21.43 3.49
CA THR A 195 0.19 -22.39 4.61
C THR A 195 -0.65 -23.63 4.36
N GLN A 196 -1.68 -23.54 3.52
CA GLN A 196 -2.64 -24.64 3.29
C GLN A 196 -2.70 -25.08 1.85
N ASN A 197 -2.07 -24.36 0.92
CA ASN A 197 -2.19 -24.63 -0.52
C ASN A 197 -0.82 -24.48 -1.19
N ASP A 198 -0.63 -25.15 -2.31
CA ASP A 198 0.53 -24.96 -3.15
C ASP A 198 0.33 -23.70 -4.00
N VAL A 199 1.05 -22.64 -3.64
CA VAL A 199 0.97 -21.33 -4.29
C VAL A 199 2.04 -21.24 -5.38
N VAL A 200 1.68 -20.60 -6.48
CA VAL A 200 2.60 -20.21 -7.55
C VAL A 200 2.58 -18.69 -7.66
N LEU A 201 3.76 -18.09 -7.59
CA LEU A 201 3.94 -16.68 -7.94
C LEU A 201 4.18 -16.60 -9.45
N VAL A 202 3.31 -15.87 -10.14
CA VAL A 202 3.40 -15.71 -11.59
C VAL A 202 4.38 -14.60 -11.91
N PRO A 203 5.45 -14.86 -12.70
CA PRO A 203 6.43 -13.84 -13.01
C PRO A 203 5.90 -12.79 -14.00
N VAL A 204 6.55 -11.64 -14.00
CA VAL A 204 6.42 -10.67 -15.09
C VAL A 204 7.64 -10.86 -15.99
N ASP A 205 7.43 -11.24 -17.25
CA ASP A 205 8.51 -11.48 -18.19
C ASP A 205 9.34 -10.22 -18.43
N ALA A 206 10.65 -10.37 -18.62
CA ALA A 206 11.57 -9.24 -18.70
C ALA A 206 11.20 -8.25 -19.82
N ASP A 207 10.79 -8.72 -21.00
CA ASP A 207 10.36 -7.89 -22.10
C ASP A 207 9.08 -7.12 -21.79
N LYS A 208 8.16 -7.73 -21.05
CA LYS A 208 6.91 -7.10 -20.59
C LYS A 208 7.19 -6.06 -19.51
N ALA A 209 8.10 -6.37 -18.61
CA ALA A 209 8.55 -5.41 -17.59
C ALA A 209 9.19 -4.19 -18.24
N ASP A 210 10.03 -4.37 -19.25
CA ASP A 210 10.66 -3.27 -19.98
C ASP A 210 9.62 -2.38 -20.66
N ALA A 211 8.63 -2.97 -21.33
CA ALA A 211 7.54 -2.23 -21.97
C ALA A 211 6.69 -1.46 -20.93
N LEU A 212 6.43 -2.07 -19.78
CA LEU A 212 5.68 -1.46 -18.70
C LEU A 212 6.44 -0.23 -18.14
N ILE A 213 7.72 -0.37 -17.88
CA ILE A 213 8.56 0.71 -17.33
C ILE A 213 8.68 1.87 -18.32
N LYS A 214 8.77 1.56 -19.61
CA LYS A 214 8.84 2.59 -20.66
C LYS A 214 7.58 3.46 -20.67
N LYS A 215 6.41 2.85 -20.49
CA LYS A 215 5.13 3.57 -20.49
C LYS A 215 4.83 4.19 -19.13
N TYR A 216 5.18 3.49 -18.04
CA TYR A 216 4.91 3.90 -16.67
C TYR A 216 6.21 3.86 -15.86
N PRO A 217 6.98 4.97 -15.84
CA PRO A 217 8.34 4.97 -15.27
C PRO A 217 8.43 4.76 -13.76
N PHE A 218 7.31 4.65 -13.08
CA PHE A 218 7.27 4.39 -11.62
C PHE A 218 7.68 2.97 -11.27
N TYR A 219 7.54 2.05 -12.22
CA TYR A 219 7.88 0.65 -11.99
C TYR A 219 9.39 0.45 -12.06
N THR A 220 9.87 -0.44 -11.19
CA THR A 220 11.23 -0.98 -11.26
C THR A 220 11.16 -2.50 -11.28
N LYS A 221 12.17 -3.15 -11.85
CA LYS A 221 12.29 -4.60 -11.78
C LYS A 221 12.73 -5.00 -10.37
N LEU A 222 12.14 -6.05 -9.85
CA LEU A 222 12.47 -6.58 -8.53
C LEU A 222 12.35 -8.11 -8.57
N VAL A 223 13.19 -8.79 -7.80
CA VAL A 223 13.14 -10.24 -7.65
C VAL A 223 12.58 -10.61 -6.30
N ILE A 224 11.54 -11.43 -6.30
CA ILE A 224 11.02 -12.04 -5.07
C ILE A 224 11.88 -13.28 -4.82
N LYS A 225 12.70 -13.24 -3.79
CA LYS A 225 13.68 -14.30 -3.51
C LYS A 225 12.99 -15.61 -3.15
N ALA A 226 13.58 -16.72 -3.57
CA ALA A 226 13.17 -18.05 -3.14
C ALA A 226 13.10 -18.10 -1.62
N GLY A 227 12.10 -18.81 -1.09
CA GLY A 227 11.92 -18.93 0.36
C GLY A 227 11.18 -17.75 1.00
N THR A 228 10.74 -16.75 0.23
CA THR A 228 9.87 -15.67 0.77
C THR A 228 8.57 -16.26 1.27
N TYR A 229 8.01 -17.23 0.55
CA TYR A 229 6.81 -17.95 0.94
C TYR A 229 7.08 -19.45 1.04
N PRO A 230 6.28 -20.20 1.83
CA PRO A 230 6.42 -21.65 1.92
C PRO A 230 6.41 -22.32 0.54
N LYS A 231 7.32 -23.26 0.31
CA LYS A 231 7.48 -24.02 -0.93
C LYS A 231 7.81 -23.20 -2.18
N GLN A 232 8.19 -21.96 -2.02
CA GLN A 232 8.71 -21.15 -3.12
C GLN A 232 10.19 -21.49 -3.33
N ASP A 233 10.46 -22.38 -4.27
CA ASP A 233 11.80 -22.95 -4.47
C ASP A 233 12.71 -22.10 -5.35
N ALA A 234 12.14 -21.17 -6.10
CA ALA A 234 12.88 -20.36 -7.06
C ALA A 234 12.59 -18.87 -6.89
N ASP A 235 13.55 -18.05 -7.31
CA ASP A 235 13.36 -16.61 -7.43
C ASP A 235 12.30 -16.32 -8.50
N VAL A 236 11.51 -15.27 -8.28
CA VAL A 236 10.47 -14.84 -9.23
C VAL A 236 10.71 -13.39 -9.63
N THR A 237 10.81 -13.16 -10.95
CA THR A 237 10.94 -11.80 -11.48
C THR A 237 9.60 -11.08 -11.36
N ALA A 238 9.63 -9.86 -10.84
CA ALA A 238 8.46 -9.05 -10.60
C ALA A 238 8.76 -7.58 -10.92
N VAL A 239 7.76 -6.74 -10.77
CA VAL A 239 7.91 -5.29 -10.81
C VAL A 239 7.40 -4.70 -9.49
N ALA A 240 7.89 -3.53 -9.15
CA ALA A 240 7.53 -2.85 -7.92
C ALA A 240 7.34 -1.34 -8.16
N VAL A 241 6.48 -0.76 -7.36
CA VAL A 241 6.38 0.69 -7.15
C VAL A 241 6.88 0.98 -5.74
N LYS A 242 6.73 2.19 -5.23
CA LYS A 242 7.20 2.54 -3.89
C LYS A 242 6.07 3.00 -3.01
N CYS A 243 6.11 2.56 -1.76
CA CYS A 243 5.23 3.08 -0.72
C CYS A 243 5.76 4.41 -0.21
N MET A 244 4.85 5.35 -0.02
CA MET A 244 5.17 6.63 0.60
C MET A 244 4.12 7.01 1.63
N LEU A 245 4.51 7.83 2.57
CA LEU A 245 3.59 8.57 3.42
C LEU A 245 3.28 9.90 2.78
N ALA A 246 2.01 10.24 2.70
CA ALA A 246 1.54 11.50 2.14
C ALA A 246 0.71 12.27 3.15
N VAL A 247 0.76 13.57 3.01
CA VAL A 247 -0.03 14.56 3.74
C VAL A 247 -0.51 15.60 2.73
N THR A 248 -1.23 16.61 3.17
CA THR A 248 -1.56 17.75 2.31
C THR A 248 -0.88 19.00 2.85
N ASP A 249 -0.86 20.06 2.03
CA ASP A 249 -0.33 21.36 2.38
C ASP A 249 -1.11 22.05 3.52
N LYS A 250 -2.25 21.49 3.91
CA LYS A 250 -3.03 21.94 5.08
C LYS A 250 -2.39 21.53 6.41
N MET A 251 -1.48 20.54 6.38
CA MET A 251 -0.76 20.17 7.60
C MET A 251 0.26 21.23 7.94
N ASP A 252 0.27 21.66 9.21
CA ASP A 252 1.26 22.58 9.72
C ASP A 252 2.68 22.01 9.54
N GLU A 253 3.60 22.84 9.07
CA GLU A 253 4.98 22.45 8.78
C GLU A 253 5.69 21.87 10.01
N ASN A 254 5.47 22.46 11.18
CA ASN A 254 6.04 21.95 12.43
C ASN A 254 5.50 20.56 12.78
N THR A 255 4.22 20.31 12.53
CA THR A 255 3.61 19.01 12.74
C THR A 255 4.20 17.97 11.78
N ALA A 256 4.33 18.33 10.50
CA ALA A 256 4.92 17.43 9.50
C ALA A 256 6.37 17.07 9.86
N TYR A 257 7.15 18.06 10.30
CA TYR A 257 8.51 17.84 10.76
C TYR A 257 8.56 16.90 11.97
N ALA A 258 7.69 17.13 12.96
CA ALA A 258 7.64 16.29 14.16
C ALA A 258 7.29 14.84 13.83
N ILE A 259 6.38 14.63 12.89
CA ILE A 259 5.99 13.28 12.43
C ILE A 259 7.18 12.59 11.76
N ALA A 260 7.84 13.26 10.82
CA ALA A 260 9.00 12.69 10.13
C ALA A 260 10.14 12.37 11.12
N LYS A 261 10.41 13.26 12.05
CA LYS A 261 11.43 13.06 13.09
C LYS A 261 11.09 11.86 13.99
N ALA A 262 9.83 11.73 14.39
CA ALA A 262 9.38 10.60 15.21
C ALA A 262 9.53 9.29 14.46
N LEU A 263 9.14 9.25 13.19
CA LEU A 263 9.26 8.06 12.33
C LEU A 263 10.73 7.63 12.22
N TYR A 264 11.60 8.51 11.76
CA TYR A 264 13.01 8.18 11.52
C TYR A 264 13.78 7.89 12.80
N GLY A 265 13.34 8.44 13.92
CA GLY A 265 13.92 8.15 15.24
C GLY A 265 13.46 6.83 15.85
N ASN A 266 12.49 6.15 15.23
CA ASN A 266 11.87 4.96 15.80
C ASN A 266 11.67 3.85 14.76
N LEU A 267 12.60 3.69 13.82
CA LEU A 267 12.51 2.72 12.74
C LEU A 267 12.44 1.28 13.25
N ASP A 268 13.05 0.97 14.40
CA ASP A 268 12.96 -0.37 14.97
C ASP A 268 11.51 -0.77 15.28
N ARG A 269 10.70 0.18 15.73
CA ARG A 269 9.27 -0.09 15.96
C ARG A 269 8.55 -0.42 14.65
N MET A 270 8.87 0.29 13.56
CA MET A 270 8.34 -0.02 12.24
C MET A 270 8.76 -1.41 11.78
N LYS A 271 10.04 -1.74 11.92
CA LYS A 271 10.61 -3.05 11.55
C LYS A 271 9.99 -4.20 12.34
N SER A 272 9.63 -3.96 13.60
CA SER A 272 8.98 -4.97 14.44
C SER A 272 7.56 -5.29 13.94
N ALA A 273 6.91 -4.35 13.26
CA ALA A 273 5.56 -4.54 12.74
C ALA A 273 5.57 -5.30 11.40
N HIS A 274 6.54 -5.03 10.54
CA HIS A 274 6.69 -5.73 9.26
C HIS A 274 8.11 -5.57 8.72
N SER A 275 8.66 -6.66 8.18
CA SER A 275 10.04 -6.71 7.66
C SER A 275 10.27 -5.78 6.45
N ALA A 276 9.23 -5.42 5.70
CA ALA A 276 9.36 -4.44 4.62
C ALA A 276 9.96 -3.11 5.11
N ALA A 277 9.73 -2.76 6.37
CA ALA A 277 10.28 -1.56 6.98
C ALA A 277 11.82 -1.56 7.07
N ASN A 278 12.47 -2.72 6.91
CA ASN A 278 13.94 -2.77 6.84
C ASN A 278 14.51 -1.93 5.69
N ALA A 279 13.72 -1.66 4.67
CA ALA A 279 14.12 -0.84 3.53
C ALA A 279 14.06 0.67 3.81
N ILE A 280 13.42 1.09 4.92
CA ILE A 280 13.29 2.51 5.24
C ILE A 280 14.64 3.07 5.67
N SER A 281 15.10 4.11 4.98
CA SER A 281 16.35 4.79 5.28
C SER A 281 16.12 6.30 5.38
N LYS A 282 16.97 6.92 6.17
CA LYS A 282 16.92 8.38 6.38
C LYS A 282 17.28 9.17 5.12
#